data_076b7b5ac3bbcd31a1db54abd83264fc
#
_entry.id   076b7b5ac3bbcd31a1db54abd83264fc
#
_cell.length_a   1.000
_cell.length_b   1.000
_cell.length_c   1.000
_cell.angle_alpha   90.00
_cell.angle_beta   90.00
_cell.angle_gamma   90.00
#
_symmetry.space_group_name_H-M   'P 1'
#
loop_
_entity.id
_entity.type
_entity.pdbx_description
1 polymer ?
#
loop_
_entity_poly.entity_id
_entity_poly.type
_entity_poly.pdbx_seq_one_letter_code
_entity_poly.pdbx_strand_id
1 'polypeptide(L)'
;DRVVSAWTAAGVRNPVVLTGDIHEAFASDIKRDFNDLSSESVGVELITTSITSGGDGSDAAAEALAWNPHIKFNNDLRGYLRVDLSAHMLEARF
;
A
#
# COMPACT_ATOMS: atom_id res chain seq x y z
N ASP A 1 -9.73 9.39 -9.80
CA ASP A 1 -10.09 7.99 -9.51
C ASP A 1 -11.50 7.91 -8.90
N ARG A 2 -12.40 7.09 -9.48
CA ARG A 2 -13.82 7.00 -9.05
C ARG A 2 -13.98 6.47 -7.62
N VAL A 3 -13.13 5.55 -7.19
CA VAL A 3 -13.19 4.95 -5.85
C VAL A 3 -12.78 5.99 -4.82
N VAL A 4 -11.65 6.64 -5.01
CA VAL A 4 -11.14 7.69 -4.12
C VAL A 4 -12.13 8.85 -4.02
N SER A 5 -12.70 9.27 -5.15
CA SER A 5 -13.72 10.33 -5.17
C SER A 5 -14.98 9.91 -4.40
N ALA A 6 -15.42 8.66 -4.54
CA ALA A 6 -16.57 8.14 -3.80
C ALA A 6 -16.33 8.07 -2.29
N TRP A 7 -15.15 7.63 -1.85
CA TRP A 7 -14.79 7.63 -0.44
C TRP A 7 -14.80 9.04 0.16
N THR A 8 -14.19 9.99 -0.56
CA THR A 8 -14.15 11.40 -0.14
C THR A 8 -15.56 11.98 -0.02
N ALA A 9 -16.39 11.77 -1.05
CA ALA A 9 -17.77 12.27 -1.05
C ALA A 9 -18.64 11.65 0.06
N ALA A 10 -18.40 10.37 0.37
CA ALA A 10 -19.11 9.66 1.44
C ALA A 10 -18.54 9.96 2.86
N GLY A 11 -17.48 10.73 2.99
CA GLY A 11 -16.85 11.04 4.27
C GLY A 11 -16.21 9.81 4.94
N VAL A 12 -15.79 8.81 4.15
CA VAL A 12 -15.06 7.64 4.67
C VAL A 12 -13.74 8.10 5.26
N ARG A 13 -13.47 7.69 6.50
CA ARG A 13 -12.23 8.01 7.20
C ARG A 13 -11.33 6.78 7.28
N ASN A 14 -10.04 6.98 7.04
CA ASN A 14 -9.00 5.96 7.16
C ASN A 14 -9.30 4.69 6.35
N PRO A 15 -9.66 4.77 5.06
CA PRO A 15 -9.83 3.57 4.25
C PRO A 15 -8.50 2.82 4.15
N VAL A 16 -8.57 1.51 4.32
CA VAL A 16 -7.43 0.59 4.18
C VAL A 16 -7.76 -0.43 3.11
N VAL A 17 -6.89 -0.57 2.14
CA VAL A 17 -7.00 -1.57 1.06
C VAL A 17 -5.97 -2.67 1.32
N LEU A 18 -6.42 -3.92 1.35
CA LEU A 18 -5.57 -5.09 1.47
C LEU A 18 -5.59 -5.84 0.15
N THR A 19 -4.42 -6.01 -0.46
CA THR A 19 -4.25 -6.63 -1.78
C THR A 19 -3.07 -7.62 -1.80
N GLY A 20 -2.85 -8.25 -2.93
CA GLY A 20 -1.76 -9.20 -3.16
C GLY A 20 -1.43 -9.30 -4.64
N ASP A 21 -1.09 -10.50 -5.12
CA ASP A 21 -0.88 -10.90 -6.51
C ASP A 21 0.52 -10.60 -7.09
N ILE A 22 1.10 -9.44 -6.84
CA ILE A 22 2.36 -9.00 -7.48
C ILE A 22 3.62 -9.67 -6.91
N HIS A 23 3.50 -10.56 -5.94
CA HIS A 23 4.58 -11.31 -5.30
C HIS A 23 5.64 -10.46 -4.59
N GLU A 24 5.30 -9.23 -4.26
CA GLU A 24 6.08 -8.31 -3.45
C GLU A 24 5.22 -7.72 -2.34
N ALA A 25 5.86 -7.25 -1.27
CA ALA A 25 5.18 -6.55 -0.19
C ALA A 25 5.31 -5.04 -0.37
N PHE A 26 4.20 -4.31 -0.23
CA PHE A 26 4.19 -2.85 -0.27
C PHE A 26 3.33 -2.26 0.85
N ALA A 27 3.73 -1.08 1.30
CA ALA A 27 2.86 -0.17 2.05
C ALA A 27 2.90 1.20 1.36
N SER A 28 1.73 1.69 0.97
CA SER A 28 1.63 2.92 0.18
C SER A 28 0.52 3.82 0.68
N ASP A 29 0.71 5.13 0.55
CA ASP A 29 -0.37 6.09 0.68
C ASP A 29 -1.27 6.05 -0.55
N ILE A 30 -2.58 6.07 -0.36
CA ILE A 30 -3.53 6.34 -1.43
C ILE A 30 -3.73 7.85 -1.48
N LYS A 31 -3.24 8.46 -2.55
CA LYS A 31 -3.32 9.91 -2.76
C LYS A 31 -4.69 10.30 -3.32
N ARG A 32 -5.15 11.50 -2.97
CA ARG A 32 -6.36 12.08 -3.55
C ARG A 32 -6.24 12.24 -5.06
N ASP A 33 -5.07 12.69 -5.51
CA ASP A 33 -4.71 12.81 -6.92
C ASP A 33 -3.30 12.24 -7.14
N PHE A 34 -3.20 11.14 -7.89
CA PHE A 34 -1.92 10.53 -8.23
C PHE A 34 -1.13 11.32 -9.31
N ASN A 35 -1.73 12.31 -9.95
CA ASN A 35 -1.00 13.24 -10.81
C ASN A 35 -0.35 14.38 -10.00
N ASP A 36 -0.80 14.57 -8.76
CA ASP A 36 -0.20 15.49 -7.79
C ASP A 36 0.15 14.71 -6.52
N LEU A 37 1.38 14.21 -6.43
CA LEU A 37 1.87 13.44 -5.28
C LEU A 37 1.99 14.28 -4.00
N SER A 38 1.88 15.62 -4.09
CA SER A 38 1.78 16.51 -2.93
C SER A 38 0.36 16.56 -2.36
N SER A 39 -0.64 16.05 -3.09
CA SER A 39 -2.02 15.99 -2.62
C SER A 39 -2.12 15.16 -1.32
N GLU A 40 -3.20 15.38 -0.57
CA GLU A 40 -3.39 14.67 0.70
C GLU A 40 -3.49 13.14 0.52
N SER A 41 -3.04 12.41 1.52
CA SER A 41 -3.28 10.96 1.63
C SER A 41 -4.70 10.74 2.16
N VAL A 42 -5.51 9.99 1.43
CA VAL A 42 -6.91 9.70 1.77
C VAL A 42 -7.09 8.29 2.33
N GLY A 43 -6.08 7.45 2.25
CA GLY A 43 -6.08 6.08 2.75
C GLY A 43 -4.71 5.44 2.61
N VAL A 44 -4.65 4.14 2.90
CA VAL A 44 -3.45 3.33 2.73
C VAL A 44 -3.76 2.04 1.98
N GLU A 45 -2.77 1.57 1.23
CA GLU A 45 -2.79 0.24 0.61
C GLU A 45 -1.65 -0.59 1.19
N LEU A 46 -1.97 -1.82 1.56
CA LEU A 46 -1.01 -2.81 2.04
C LEU A 46 -1.10 -4.03 1.12
N ILE A 47 -0.01 -4.32 0.43
CA ILE A 47 0.10 -5.44 -0.50
C ILE A 47 0.93 -6.53 0.15
N THR A 48 0.38 -7.74 0.25
CA THR A 48 1.12 -8.90 0.75
C THR A 48 1.88 -9.59 -0.39
N THR A 49 3.07 -10.07 -0.04
CA THR A 49 3.87 -10.90 -0.95
C THR A 49 3.29 -12.31 -1.08
N SER A 50 3.91 -13.15 -1.90
CA SER A 50 3.61 -14.59 -2.00
C SER A 50 4.31 -15.40 -0.90
N ILE A 51 3.78 -16.60 -0.59
CA ILE A 51 4.41 -17.55 0.34
C ILE A 51 5.44 -18.41 -0.39
N THR A 52 5.09 -18.91 -1.58
CA THR A 52 5.90 -19.90 -2.34
C THR A 52 6.21 -19.49 -3.78
N SER A 53 5.37 -18.68 -4.40
CA SER A 53 5.62 -18.20 -5.76
C SER A 53 6.87 -17.35 -5.81
N GLY A 54 7.65 -17.50 -6.88
CA GLY A 54 8.85 -16.71 -7.11
C GLY A 54 8.54 -15.23 -7.22
N GLY A 55 9.47 -14.39 -6.79
CA GLY A 55 9.51 -12.96 -7.08
C GLY A 55 10.55 -12.71 -8.17
N ASP A 56 10.58 -11.49 -8.65
CA ASP A 56 11.52 -11.10 -9.70
C ASP A 56 12.95 -10.91 -9.17
N GLY A 57 13.13 -10.92 -7.84
CA GLY A 57 14.42 -10.85 -7.17
C GLY A 57 15.17 -9.55 -7.50
N SER A 58 14.45 -8.54 -7.94
CA SER A 58 15.08 -7.28 -8.32
C SER A 58 15.18 -6.34 -7.13
N ASP A 59 16.37 -5.78 -6.91
CA ASP A 59 16.58 -4.63 -6.00
C ASP A 59 15.97 -3.32 -6.57
N ALA A 60 15.08 -3.41 -7.56
CA ALA A 60 14.39 -2.27 -8.16
C ALA A 60 13.53 -1.50 -7.15
N ALA A 61 13.27 -2.08 -5.98
CA ALA A 61 12.55 -1.45 -4.89
C ALA A 61 13.10 -0.05 -4.53
N ALA A 62 14.42 0.09 -4.40
CA ALA A 62 15.03 1.36 -4.02
C ALA A 62 14.77 2.45 -5.08
N GLU A 63 14.82 2.09 -6.37
CA GLU A 63 14.54 3.02 -7.46
C GLU A 63 13.05 3.38 -7.53
N ALA A 64 12.17 2.38 -7.38
CA ALA A 64 10.73 2.61 -7.35
C ALA A 64 10.32 3.55 -6.20
N LEU A 65 10.90 3.39 -5.02
CA LEU A 65 10.68 4.27 -3.87
C LEU A 65 11.15 5.71 -4.14
N ALA A 66 12.28 5.88 -4.82
CA ALA A 66 12.82 7.21 -5.13
C ALA A 66 11.90 8.02 -6.05
N TRP A 67 11.26 7.37 -7.01
CA TRP A 67 10.35 8.02 -7.97
C TRP A 67 8.90 8.09 -7.50
N ASN A 68 8.54 7.32 -6.46
CA ASN A 68 7.18 7.18 -5.97
C ASN A 68 7.08 7.47 -4.47
N PRO A 69 7.12 8.74 -4.04
CA PRO A 69 7.17 9.12 -2.62
C PRO A 69 5.94 8.67 -1.81
N HIS A 70 4.85 8.28 -2.47
CA HIS A 70 3.67 7.70 -1.81
C HIS A 70 3.88 6.23 -1.40
N ILE A 71 4.86 5.52 -2.00
CA ILE A 71 5.28 4.19 -1.54
C ILE A 71 6.21 4.36 -0.35
N LYS A 72 5.84 3.80 0.80
CA LYS A 72 6.57 3.93 2.07
C LYS A 72 7.44 2.73 2.39
N PHE A 73 7.08 1.58 1.86
CA PHE A 73 7.78 0.32 2.05
C PHE A 73 7.63 -0.56 0.83
N ASN A 74 8.70 -1.25 0.45
CA ASN A 74 8.69 -2.34 -0.51
C ASN A 74 9.70 -3.41 -0.10
N ASN A 75 9.35 -4.67 -0.34
CA ASN A 75 10.19 -5.82 -0.03
C ASN A 75 9.81 -6.99 -0.95
N ASP A 76 10.79 -7.61 -1.60
CA ASP A 76 10.62 -8.80 -2.45
C ASP A 76 10.85 -10.13 -1.71
N LEU A 77 10.87 -10.12 -0.39
CA LEU A 77 10.98 -11.35 0.40
C LEU A 77 9.64 -12.12 0.43
N ARG A 78 9.74 -13.44 0.51
CA ARG A 78 8.56 -14.31 0.70
C ARG A 78 8.06 -14.20 2.15
N GLY A 79 6.76 -14.24 2.33
CA GLY A 79 6.20 -14.08 3.66
C GLY A 79 4.69 -13.86 3.66
N TYR A 80 4.22 -13.17 4.65
CA TYR A 80 2.81 -12.83 4.82
C TYR A 80 2.67 -11.48 5.52
N LEU A 81 1.53 -10.86 5.33
CA LEU A 81 1.13 -9.66 6.05
C LEU A 81 0.22 -10.05 7.21
N ARG A 82 0.60 -9.68 8.43
CA ARG A 82 -0.27 -9.74 9.60
C ARG A 82 -0.87 -8.37 9.88
N VAL A 83 -2.19 -8.32 10.04
CA VAL A 83 -2.91 -7.10 10.40
C VAL A 83 -3.64 -7.32 11.71
N ASP A 84 -3.34 -6.49 12.71
CA ASP A 84 -4.04 -6.44 13.98
C ASP A 84 -4.92 -5.17 13.99
N LEU A 85 -6.24 -5.35 14.10
CA LEU A 85 -7.21 -4.27 14.06
C LEU A 85 -7.92 -4.10 15.40
N SER A 86 -7.95 -2.87 15.90
CA SER A 86 -8.72 -2.47 17.07
C SER A 86 -9.64 -1.28 16.74
N ALA A 87 -10.45 -0.84 17.69
CA ALA A 87 -11.31 0.34 17.52
C ALA A 87 -10.51 1.63 17.27
N HIS A 88 -9.24 1.68 17.63
CA HIS A 88 -8.43 2.90 17.60
C HIS A 88 -7.19 2.79 16.72
N MET A 89 -6.79 1.58 16.32
CA MET A 89 -5.52 1.36 15.62
C MET A 89 -5.60 0.14 14.70
N LEU A 90 -4.96 0.26 13.54
CA LEU A 90 -4.55 -0.85 12.70
C LEU A 90 -3.02 -0.93 12.75
N GLU A 91 -2.49 -2.09 13.09
CA GLU A 91 -1.06 -2.39 13.04
C GLU A 91 -0.82 -3.45 11.97
N ALA A 92 0.11 -3.18 11.06
CA ALA A 92 0.50 -4.08 9.99
C ALA A 92 1.98 -4.46 10.15
N ARG A 93 2.26 -5.75 9.98
CA ARG A 93 3.63 -6.30 10.05
C ARG A 93 3.86 -7.21 8.85
N PHE A 94 4.91 -6.93 8.12
CA PHE A 94 5.39 -7.73 7.00
C PHE A 94 6.45 -8.72 7.47
#